data_8194b735ce436cc8e2ff4128b908cbbb
#
_entry.id   8194b735ce436cc8e2ff4128b908cbbb
#
_cell.length_a   1.000
_cell.length_b   1.000
_cell.length_c   1.000
_cell.angle_alpha   90.00
_cell.angle_beta   90.00
_cell.angle_gamma   90.00
#
_symmetry.space_group_name_H-M   'P 1'
#
loop_
_entity.id
_entity.type
_entity.pdbx_description
1 polymer ?
#
loop_
_entity_poly.entity_id
_entity_poly.type
_entity_poly.pdbx_seq_one_letter_code
_entity_poly.pdbx_strand_id
1 'polypeptide(L)'
;MSAQWQPVHLVGDGLMVPCVDGVERGYLSLDGAASTSALPAVADRVTEFLPWYSSVHRGAGYKSQIATQAYEHAREAIMRFANRGDKDVAILCRNTTEAINHLAYRLRLTRDDVVVTSVVEHHANLLPWARVATCRYIECGVDGLSLIHI
;
A
#
# COMPACT_ATOMS: atom_id res chain seq x y z
N MET A 1 29.97 1.70 11.28
CA MET A 1 29.89 0.63 10.27
C MET A 1 28.92 1.10 9.20
N SER A 2 29.39 1.46 8.02
CA SER A 2 28.55 1.83 6.88
C SER A 2 27.83 0.55 6.41
N ALA A 3 26.52 0.49 6.58
CA ALA A 3 25.71 -0.57 5.97
C ALA A 3 25.95 -0.49 4.46
N GLN A 4 26.61 -1.49 3.88
CA GLN A 4 26.71 -1.61 2.44
C GLN A 4 25.29 -1.85 1.91
N TRP A 5 24.77 -0.88 1.17
CA TRP A 5 23.50 -1.02 0.48
C TRP A 5 23.62 -2.16 -0.55
N GLN A 6 22.77 -3.18 -0.44
CA GLN A 6 22.67 -4.23 -1.44
C GLN A 6 21.31 -4.13 -2.12
N PRO A 7 21.26 -4.24 -3.45
CA PRO A 7 19.98 -4.23 -4.16
C PRO A 7 19.13 -5.42 -3.71
N VAL A 8 17.84 -5.16 -3.48
CA VAL A 8 16.87 -6.19 -3.17
C VAL A 8 16.51 -6.92 -4.46
N HIS A 9 16.63 -8.24 -4.44
CA HIS A 9 16.22 -9.07 -5.57
C HIS A 9 14.69 -9.20 -5.61
N LEU A 10 14.11 -9.02 -6.82
CA LEU A 10 12.66 -9.03 -7.03
C LEU A 10 12.26 -10.15 -7.99
N VAL A 11 11.03 -10.62 -7.88
CA VAL A 11 10.47 -11.57 -8.85
C VAL A 11 10.38 -10.89 -10.21
N GLY A 12 10.97 -11.53 -11.23
CA GLY A 12 11.05 -10.98 -12.58
C GLY A 12 12.33 -10.20 -12.89
N ASP A 13 13.28 -10.11 -11.96
CA ASP A 13 14.61 -9.58 -12.26
C ASP A 13 15.27 -10.41 -13.37
N GLY A 14 15.88 -9.72 -14.34
CA GLY A 14 16.51 -10.37 -15.50
C GLY A 14 15.53 -10.82 -16.59
N LEU A 15 14.23 -10.48 -16.48
CA LEU A 15 13.26 -10.76 -17.54
C LEU A 15 13.68 -10.07 -18.84
N MET A 16 13.68 -10.83 -19.95
CA MET A 16 13.92 -10.29 -21.30
C MET A 16 12.58 -9.91 -21.93
N VAL A 17 12.53 -8.74 -22.55
CA VAL A 17 11.31 -8.22 -23.19
C VAL A 17 11.62 -7.75 -24.62
N PRO A 18 10.68 -7.95 -25.58
CA PRO A 18 10.86 -7.48 -26.94
C PRO A 18 10.74 -5.95 -27.00
N CYS A 19 11.68 -5.30 -27.66
CA CYS A 19 11.64 -3.88 -27.95
C CYS A 19 11.04 -3.60 -29.34
N VAL A 20 10.70 -2.33 -29.61
CA VAL A 20 10.08 -1.91 -30.88
C VAL A 20 10.92 -2.18 -32.12
N ASP A 21 12.24 -2.35 -31.96
CA ASP A 21 13.19 -2.71 -33.00
C ASP A 21 13.31 -4.23 -33.23
N GLY A 22 12.51 -5.02 -32.51
CA GLY A 22 12.50 -6.49 -32.57
C GLY A 22 13.65 -7.17 -31.79
N VAL A 23 14.49 -6.40 -31.09
CA VAL A 23 15.58 -6.95 -30.26
C VAL A 23 15.10 -7.13 -28.84
N GLU A 24 15.35 -8.29 -28.23
CA GLU A 24 15.09 -8.51 -26.81
C GLU A 24 16.16 -7.82 -25.95
N ARG A 25 15.67 -7.14 -24.88
CA ARG A 25 16.53 -6.48 -23.89
C ARG A 25 16.08 -6.80 -22.48
N GLY A 26 17.00 -6.72 -21.52
CA GLY A 26 16.66 -6.85 -20.10
C GLY A 26 15.67 -5.77 -19.68
N TYR A 27 14.56 -6.18 -19.07
CA TYR A 27 13.56 -5.26 -18.52
C TYR A 27 14.13 -4.46 -17.35
N LEU A 28 14.08 -3.14 -17.46
CA LEU A 28 14.47 -2.25 -16.38
C LEU A 28 13.22 -1.52 -15.85
N SER A 29 12.79 -1.87 -14.64
CA SER A 29 11.70 -1.18 -13.97
C SER A 29 12.22 0.07 -13.24
N LEU A 30 11.77 1.24 -13.67
CA LEU A 30 12.05 2.52 -13.00
C LEU A 30 10.83 3.08 -12.28
N ASP A 31 9.74 2.34 -12.24
CA ASP A 31 8.45 2.77 -11.67
C ASP A 31 8.05 1.94 -10.45
N GLY A 32 9.02 1.54 -9.64
CA GLY A 32 8.77 0.79 -8.40
C GLY A 32 7.92 1.53 -7.37
N ALA A 33 7.87 2.87 -7.45
CA ALA A 33 7.02 3.67 -6.57
C ALA A 33 5.53 3.50 -6.89
N ALA A 34 5.17 3.33 -8.16
CA ALA A 34 3.78 3.10 -8.59
C ALA A 34 3.40 1.61 -8.47
N SER A 35 4.30 0.70 -8.85
CA SER A 35 4.04 -0.75 -8.83
C SER A 35 5.32 -1.53 -8.56
N THR A 36 5.58 -1.83 -7.30
CA THR A 36 6.74 -2.64 -6.89
C THR A 36 6.51 -4.10 -7.24
N SER A 37 7.51 -4.73 -7.88
CA SER A 37 7.51 -6.18 -8.12
C SER A 37 7.50 -6.97 -6.81
N ALA A 38 7.02 -8.21 -6.87
CA ALA A 38 6.93 -9.06 -5.69
C ALA A 38 8.31 -9.43 -5.13
N LEU A 39 8.41 -9.50 -3.82
CA LEU A 39 9.57 -10.07 -3.14
C LEU A 39 9.49 -11.61 -3.19
N PRO A 40 10.58 -12.33 -3.54
CA PRO A 40 10.58 -13.79 -3.55
C PRO A 40 10.11 -14.39 -2.22
N ALA A 41 10.61 -13.89 -1.09
CA ALA A 41 10.22 -14.36 0.24
C ALA A 41 8.70 -14.22 0.51
N VAL A 42 8.03 -13.22 -0.07
CA VAL A 42 6.58 -13.06 0.05
C VAL A 42 5.86 -14.08 -0.83
N ALA A 43 6.32 -14.29 -2.07
CA ALA A 43 5.75 -15.26 -2.99
C ALA A 43 5.86 -16.69 -2.43
N ASP A 44 7.02 -17.05 -1.89
CA ASP A 44 7.28 -18.33 -1.24
C ASP A 44 6.36 -18.53 -0.04
N ARG A 45 6.24 -17.51 0.82
CA ARG A 45 5.37 -17.57 2.00
C ARG A 45 3.90 -17.76 1.65
N VAL A 46 3.42 -17.10 0.60
CA VAL A 46 2.05 -17.29 0.09
C VAL A 46 1.87 -18.74 -0.38
N THR A 47 2.81 -19.26 -1.16
CA THR A 47 2.77 -20.64 -1.67
C THR A 47 2.76 -21.68 -0.56
N GLU A 48 3.59 -21.52 0.45
CA GLU A 48 3.64 -22.39 1.64
C GLU A 48 2.33 -22.35 2.45
N PHE A 49 1.65 -21.20 2.46
CA PHE A 49 0.42 -21.02 3.22
C PHE A 49 -0.81 -21.57 2.50
N LEU A 50 -0.84 -21.66 1.17
CA LEU A 50 -2.01 -22.11 0.40
C LEU A 50 -2.66 -23.41 0.90
N PRO A 51 -1.94 -24.47 1.29
CA PRO A 51 -2.55 -25.68 1.85
C PRO A 51 -3.34 -25.45 3.14
N TRP A 52 -3.02 -24.40 3.88
CA TRP A 52 -3.63 -24.02 5.16
C TRP A 52 -4.72 -22.97 5.03
N TYR A 53 -4.86 -22.37 3.84
CA TYR A 53 -5.83 -21.33 3.59
C TYR A 53 -7.26 -21.77 3.93
N SER A 54 -7.96 -20.97 4.72
CA SER A 54 -9.34 -21.20 5.15
C SER A 54 -9.97 -19.89 5.63
N SER A 55 -11.22 -19.96 6.11
CA SER A 55 -11.91 -18.80 6.67
C SER A 55 -11.20 -18.26 7.92
N VAL A 56 -11.19 -16.94 8.03
CA VAL A 56 -10.67 -16.21 9.20
C VAL A 56 -11.84 -15.85 10.10
N HIS A 57 -11.71 -16.09 11.41
CA HIS A 57 -12.71 -15.80 12.47
C HIS A 57 -14.07 -16.51 12.30
N ARG A 58 -14.22 -17.51 11.42
CA ARG A 58 -15.53 -18.11 11.11
C ARG A 58 -15.59 -19.62 11.24
N GLY A 59 -14.61 -20.26 11.85
CA GLY A 59 -14.62 -21.71 11.96
C GLY A 59 -13.83 -22.22 13.14
N ALA A 60 -14.32 -23.30 13.74
CA ALA A 60 -13.61 -24.06 14.78
C ALA A 60 -12.64 -25.11 14.20
N GLY A 61 -12.67 -25.33 12.88
CA GLY A 61 -11.80 -26.28 12.20
C GLY A 61 -10.33 -25.90 12.26
N TYR A 62 -9.44 -26.88 12.24
CA TYR A 62 -8.01 -26.69 12.40
C TYR A 62 -7.41 -25.67 11.42
N LYS A 63 -7.72 -25.77 10.11
CA LYS A 63 -7.26 -24.82 9.10
C LYS A 63 -7.76 -23.39 9.36
N SER A 64 -8.99 -23.22 9.84
CA SER A 64 -9.54 -21.92 10.18
C SER A 64 -8.80 -21.28 11.36
N GLN A 65 -8.40 -22.07 12.34
CA GLN A 65 -7.58 -21.60 13.46
C GLN A 65 -6.20 -21.14 12.97
N ILE A 66 -5.54 -21.93 12.12
CA ILE A 66 -4.25 -21.56 11.49
C ILE A 66 -4.37 -20.27 10.69
N ALA A 67 -5.41 -20.16 9.84
CA ALA A 67 -5.64 -18.97 9.03
C ALA A 67 -5.93 -17.73 9.90
N THR A 68 -6.68 -17.88 10.98
CA THR A 68 -6.94 -16.79 11.94
C THR A 68 -5.67 -16.35 12.65
N GLN A 69 -4.85 -17.29 13.13
CA GLN A 69 -3.58 -16.96 13.77
C GLN A 69 -2.63 -16.23 12.81
N ALA A 70 -2.51 -16.70 11.58
CA ALA A 70 -1.66 -16.05 10.57
C ALA A 70 -2.13 -14.62 10.28
N TYR A 71 -3.43 -14.41 10.19
CA TYR A 71 -4.02 -13.08 9.98
C TYR A 71 -3.74 -12.12 11.15
N GLU A 72 -3.97 -12.57 12.39
CA GLU A 72 -3.73 -11.74 13.58
C GLU A 72 -2.24 -11.45 13.78
N HIS A 73 -1.36 -12.41 13.57
CA HIS A 73 0.09 -12.17 13.61
C HIS A 73 0.54 -11.15 12.55
N ALA A 74 -0.03 -11.20 11.34
CA ALA A 74 0.26 -10.21 10.30
C ALA A 74 -0.20 -8.80 10.73
N ARG A 75 -1.40 -8.67 11.31
CA ARG A 75 -1.88 -7.38 11.85
C ARG A 75 -0.96 -6.83 12.93
N GLU A 76 -0.57 -7.67 13.89
CA GLU A 76 0.37 -7.27 14.94
C GLU A 76 1.74 -6.85 14.39
N ALA A 77 2.25 -7.57 13.38
CA ALA A 77 3.52 -7.22 12.74
C ALA A 77 3.44 -5.83 12.07
N ILE A 78 2.35 -5.55 11.36
CA ILE A 78 2.12 -4.24 10.74
C ILE A 78 2.02 -3.14 11.80
N MET A 79 1.29 -3.39 12.88
CA MET A 79 1.14 -2.42 13.97
C MET A 79 2.47 -2.12 14.66
N ARG A 80 3.32 -3.14 14.89
CA ARG A 80 4.68 -2.94 15.41
C ARG A 80 5.54 -2.13 14.46
N PHE A 81 5.51 -2.45 13.16
CA PHE A 81 6.26 -1.72 12.14
C PHE A 81 5.85 -0.24 12.07
N ALA A 82 4.56 0.05 12.18
CA ALA A 82 4.01 1.41 12.18
C ALA A 82 4.17 2.15 13.52
N ASN A 83 4.87 1.56 14.50
CA ASN A 83 5.07 2.13 15.84
C ASN A 83 3.76 2.58 16.50
N ARG A 84 2.76 1.70 16.49
CA ARG A 84 1.42 1.95 17.01
C ARG A 84 1.39 2.38 18.47
N GLY A 85 0.39 3.19 18.85
CA GLY A 85 -0.03 3.39 20.24
C GLY A 85 -0.92 2.24 20.75
N ASP A 86 -1.09 2.14 22.05
CA ASP A 86 -1.86 1.05 22.70
C ASP A 86 -3.35 1.01 22.30
N LYS A 87 -3.88 2.14 21.80
CA LYS A 87 -5.30 2.28 21.37
C LYS A 87 -5.49 2.14 19.88
N ASP A 88 -4.42 1.96 19.10
CA ASP A 88 -4.50 1.90 17.65
C ASP A 88 -4.89 0.48 17.20
N VAL A 89 -5.54 0.41 16.05
CA VAL A 89 -5.91 -0.84 15.38
C VAL A 89 -5.48 -0.83 13.93
N ALA A 90 -5.01 -1.96 13.42
CA ALA A 90 -4.76 -2.14 12.00
C ALA A 90 -6.01 -2.68 11.31
N ILE A 91 -6.44 -2.01 10.25
CA ILE A 91 -7.51 -2.47 9.36
C ILE A 91 -6.86 -2.79 8.02
N LEU A 92 -6.89 -4.06 7.61
CA LEU A 92 -6.34 -4.49 6.34
C LEU A 92 -7.35 -4.23 5.22
N CYS A 93 -6.89 -3.55 4.18
CA CYS A 93 -7.66 -3.23 2.99
C CYS A 93 -6.97 -3.82 1.76
N ARG A 94 -7.70 -3.96 0.65
CA ARG A 94 -7.15 -4.54 -0.59
C ARG A 94 -6.11 -3.64 -1.26
N ASN A 95 -6.23 -2.32 -1.08
CA ASN A 95 -5.33 -1.32 -1.66
C ASN A 95 -5.52 0.04 -0.98
N THR A 96 -4.66 0.99 -1.31
CA THR A 96 -4.69 2.36 -0.78
C THR A 96 -6.00 3.08 -1.11
N THR A 97 -6.56 2.89 -2.30
CA THR A 97 -7.84 3.49 -2.71
C THR A 97 -8.96 3.09 -1.76
N GLU A 98 -9.07 1.81 -1.45
CA GLU A 98 -10.07 1.31 -0.50
C GLU A 98 -9.83 1.88 0.90
N ALA A 99 -8.60 1.87 1.39
CA ALA A 99 -8.24 2.37 2.71
C ALA A 99 -8.62 3.85 2.88
N ILE A 100 -8.31 4.69 1.90
CA ILE A 100 -8.64 6.12 1.94
C ILE A 100 -10.16 6.34 1.86
N ASN A 101 -10.87 5.60 1.01
CA ASN A 101 -12.34 5.68 0.97
C ASN A 101 -12.97 5.28 2.32
N HIS A 102 -12.49 4.18 2.93
CA HIS A 102 -12.94 3.78 4.26
C HIS A 102 -12.73 4.91 5.28
N LEU A 103 -11.55 5.53 5.29
CA LEU A 103 -11.24 6.63 6.17
C LEU A 103 -12.18 7.83 5.93
N ALA A 104 -12.29 8.28 4.69
CA ALA A 104 -13.10 9.44 4.32
C ALA A 104 -14.57 9.29 4.76
N TYR A 105 -15.18 8.13 4.51
CA TYR A 105 -16.58 7.90 4.88
C TYR A 105 -16.81 7.61 6.37
N ARG A 106 -15.77 7.26 7.12
CA ARG A 106 -15.88 6.96 8.56
C ARG A 106 -15.58 8.15 9.46
N LEU A 107 -14.87 9.17 9.00
CA LEU A 107 -14.55 10.38 9.77
C LEU A 107 -15.75 11.28 10.03
N ARG A 108 -16.92 11.00 9.42
CA ARG A 108 -18.16 11.78 9.57
C ARG A 108 -17.97 13.27 9.29
N LEU A 109 -17.12 13.58 8.31
CA LEU A 109 -16.91 14.95 7.85
C LEU A 109 -18.17 15.50 7.19
N THR A 110 -18.31 16.82 7.25
CA THR A 110 -19.40 17.60 6.65
C THR A 110 -18.83 18.61 5.66
N ARG A 111 -19.69 19.38 4.99
CA ARG A 111 -19.24 20.46 4.11
C ARG A 111 -18.64 21.66 4.85
N ASP A 112 -18.83 21.74 6.15
CA ASP A 112 -18.22 22.77 6.99
C ASP A 112 -16.78 22.42 7.40
N ASP A 113 -16.40 21.16 7.26
CA ASP A 113 -15.04 20.70 7.49
C ASP A 113 -14.16 20.95 6.27
N VAL A 114 -12.89 21.29 6.51
CA VAL A 114 -11.92 21.57 5.44
C VAL A 114 -10.84 20.48 5.42
N VAL A 115 -10.68 19.84 4.26
CA VAL A 115 -9.55 18.96 3.97
C VAL A 115 -8.56 19.70 3.09
N VAL A 116 -7.32 19.83 3.55
CA VAL A 116 -6.23 20.42 2.78
C VAL A 116 -5.52 19.30 2.01
N THR A 117 -5.38 19.46 0.72
CA THR A 117 -4.71 18.53 -0.20
C THR A 117 -3.85 19.29 -1.19
N SER A 118 -3.20 18.64 -2.14
CA SER A 118 -2.41 19.31 -3.17
C SER A 118 -2.96 19.03 -4.57
N VAL A 119 -2.64 19.89 -5.53
CA VAL A 119 -3.02 19.71 -6.93
C VAL A 119 -2.28 18.55 -7.62
N VAL A 120 -1.18 18.09 -7.04
CA VAL A 120 -0.36 16.97 -7.56
C VAL A 120 -0.69 15.64 -6.90
N GLU A 121 -1.72 15.60 -6.04
CA GLU A 121 -2.10 14.39 -5.33
C GLU A 121 -2.69 13.34 -6.28
N HIS A 122 -2.43 12.09 -5.99
CA HIS A 122 -3.03 10.98 -6.75
C HIS A 122 -4.56 10.96 -6.57
N HIS A 123 -5.31 10.68 -7.63
CA HIS A 123 -6.78 10.66 -7.61
C HIS A 123 -7.38 9.79 -6.50
N ALA A 124 -6.73 8.68 -6.14
CA ALA A 124 -7.17 7.81 -5.05
C ALA A 124 -7.22 8.54 -3.69
N ASN A 125 -6.32 9.53 -3.49
CA ASN A 125 -6.26 10.36 -2.28
C ASN A 125 -6.84 11.77 -2.48
N LEU A 126 -7.39 12.08 -3.63
CA LEU A 126 -8.02 13.35 -3.93
C LEU A 126 -9.56 13.26 -3.92
N LEU A 127 -10.09 12.33 -4.70
CA LEU A 127 -11.53 12.27 -4.98
C LEU A 127 -12.41 11.89 -3.78
N PRO A 128 -12.01 11.01 -2.86
CA PRO A 128 -12.84 10.66 -1.71
C PRO A 128 -13.18 11.86 -0.81
N TRP A 129 -12.21 12.73 -0.58
CA TRP A 129 -12.38 13.90 0.29
C TRP A 129 -13.34 14.93 -0.28
N ALA A 130 -13.30 15.16 -1.60
CA ALA A 130 -14.23 16.07 -2.27
C ALA A 130 -15.70 15.66 -2.17
N ARG A 131 -15.98 14.40 -1.83
CA ARG A 131 -17.33 13.89 -1.59
C ARG A 131 -17.87 14.21 -0.20
N VAL A 132 -17.00 14.25 0.80
CA VAL A 132 -17.39 14.29 2.22
C VAL A 132 -17.10 15.62 2.90
N ALA A 133 -16.22 16.47 2.33
CA ALA A 133 -15.80 17.73 2.93
C ALA A 133 -15.60 18.83 1.88
N THR A 134 -15.25 20.03 2.31
CA THR A 134 -14.74 21.09 1.46
C THR A 134 -13.24 20.92 1.28
N CYS A 135 -12.74 20.77 0.02
CA CYS A 135 -11.32 20.66 -0.25
C CYS A 135 -10.69 22.02 -0.52
N ARG A 136 -9.52 22.26 0.06
CA ARG A 136 -8.61 23.34 -0.29
C ARG A 136 -7.31 22.78 -0.82
N TYR A 137 -6.81 23.38 -1.89
CA TYR A 137 -5.67 22.85 -2.64
C TYR A 137 -4.43 23.70 -2.39
N ILE A 138 -3.32 23.03 -2.10
CA ILE A 138 -2.00 23.63 -2.10
C ILE A 138 -1.51 23.58 -3.55
N GLU A 139 -1.18 24.74 -4.11
CA GLU A 139 -0.62 24.83 -5.45
C GLU A 139 0.86 24.43 -5.45
N CYS A 140 1.30 23.85 -6.55
CA CYS A 140 2.70 23.50 -6.79
C CYS A 140 3.21 24.27 -8.01
N GLY A 141 4.47 24.68 -7.97
CA GLY A 141 5.15 25.20 -9.16
C GLY A 141 5.35 24.12 -10.22
N VAL A 142 5.75 24.53 -11.42
CA VAL A 142 6.08 23.61 -12.53
C VAL A 142 7.27 22.70 -12.24
N ASP A 143 8.07 23.02 -11.26
CA ASP A 143 9.16 22.21 -10.70
C ASP A 143 8.71 21.11 -9.75
N GLY A 144 7.40 21.02 -9.48
CA GLY A 144 6.82 20.06 -8.55
C GLY A 144 7.03 20.38 -7.07
N LEU A 145 7.66 21.52 -6.75
CA LEU A 145 7.84 21.94 -5.36
C LEU A 145 6.55 22.57 -4.86
N SER A 146 6.01 22.02 -3.80
CA SER A 146 4.88 22.58 -3.08
C SER A 146 5.34 23.82 -2.34
N LEU A 147 4.73 24.97 -2.65
CA LEU A 147 4.93 26.21 -1.90
C LEU A 147 4.18 26.13 -0.57
N ILE A 148 4.64 25.29 0.36
CA ILE A 148 4.18 25.33 1.73
C ILE A 148 4.98 26.40 2.46
N HIS A 149 4.63 27.63 2.24
CA HIS A 149 4.95 28.70 3.16
C HIS A 149 3.75 28.92 4.09
N ILE A 150 3.76 28.18 5.16
CA ILE A 150 2.87 28.43 6.27
C ILE A 150 3.57 29.42 7.20
#